data_a27f38829f5871d19d312ecada6c165b
#
_entry.id   a27f38829f5871d19d312ecada6c165b
#
_cell.length_a   1.000
_cell.length_b   1.000
_cell.length_c   1.000
_cell.angle_alpha   90.00
_cell.angle_beta   90.00
_cell.angle_gamma   90.00
#
_symmetry.space_group_name_H-M   'P 1'
#
loop_
_entity.id
_entity.type
_entity.pdbx_description
1 polymer ?
#
loop_
_entity_poly.entity_id
_entity_poly.type
_entity_poly.pdbx_seq_one_letter_code
_entity_poly.pdbx_strand_id
1 'polypeptide(L)'
;TQDQLKDVYLLEKQSLPAAVDSILVNYSVAEKGKLTGILGLNYQGTDKTHITQVLNAILVSYSQQNIERRSAETAQTLKFLDEQLPELKQQLDVAEREFNKFRQQYNTVDVTKESELYLTQSVTLETQKAQLEQQVAEAGAKYTAEHPVMQQMNAQLGAINKKIAELNATLKGLPDLQRRYLQLYREVEVKQQLYTALLNSYQQLRIAKAGEIGNVRIVDTAVEPIEPIAPKKLQILILSLFLGGFLGTLLALLRNMMRSGIKDSAQ
;
A
#
# COMPACT_ATOMS: atom_id res chain seq x y z
N THR A 1 -21.85 -45.98 -31.54
CA THR A 1 -21.12 -44.87 -30.91
C THR A 1 -20.59 -45.19 -29.50
N GLN A 2 -20.16 -46.44 -29.25
CA GLN A 2 -19.64 -46.90 -27.95
C GLN A 2 -18.15 -47.26 -27.99
N ASP A 3 -17.44 -46.86 -29.05
CA ASP A 3 -16.05 -47.36 -29.35
C ASP A 3 -14.94 -46.32 -29.16
N GLN A 4 -15.19 -45.21 -28.44
CA GLN A 4 -14.21 -44.15 -28.22
C GLN A 4 -13.76 -43.97 -26.77
N LEU A 5 -14.05 -44.90 -25.87
CA LEU A 5 -13.60 -44.84 -24.46
C LEU A 5 -12.53 -45.92 -24.20
N LYS A 6 -11.45 -45.94 -24.99
CA LYS A 6 -10.29 -46.83 -24.76
C LYS A 6 -9.11 -46.17 -24.06
N ASP A 7 -9.17 -44.88 -23.74
CA ASP A 7 -8.09 -44.19 -23.04
C ASP A 7 -8.41 -44.15 -21.54
N VAL A 8 -7.59 -44.83 -20.76
CA VAL A 8 -7.63 -44.74 -19.30
C VAL A 8 -6.95 -43.42 -18.92
N TYR A 9 -7.75 -42.45 -18.48
CA TYR A 9 -7.22 -41.18 -17.96
C TYR A 9 -6.92 -41.31 -16.48
N LEU A 10 -5.65 -41.11 -16.10
CA LEU A 10 -5.24 -41.02 -14.69
C LEU A 10 -5.43 -39.56 -14.25
N LEU A 11 -6.38 -39.34 -13.34
CA LEU A 11 -6.63 -38.04 -12.72
C LEU A 11 -5.91 -37.99 -11.38
N GLU A 12 -4.85 -37.17 -11.28
CA GLU A 12 -4.16 -36.88 -10.05
C GLU A 12 -4.58 -35.50 -9.53
N LYS A 13 -5.18 -35.46 -8.33
CA LYS A 13 -5.52 -34.20 -7.65
C LYS A 13 -4.41 -33.85 -6.68
N GLN A 14 -3.64 -32.82 -6.98
CA GLN A 14 -2.66 -32.25 -6.06
C GLN A 14 -3.33 -31.49 -4.92
N SER A 15 -2.71 -31.50 -3.75
CA SER A 15 -3.11 -30.60 -2.65
C SER A 15 -2.84 -29.14 -3.02
N LEU A 16 -3.65 -28.22 -2.50
CA LEU A 16 -3.49 -26.77 -2.79
C LEU A 16 -2.07 -26.26 -2.47
N PRO A 17 -1.45 -26.58 -1.32
CA PRO A 17 -0.07 -26.18 -1.05
C PRO A 17 0.93 -26.69 -2.10
N ALA A 18 0.83 -27.97 -2.49
CA ALA A 18 1.73 -28.54 -3.49
C ALA A 18 1.57 -27.88 -4.87
N ALA A 19 0.35 -27.52 -5.25
CA ALA A 19 0.10 -26.79 -6.48
C ALA A 19 0.68 -25.35 -6.43
N VAL A 20 0.56 -24.67 -5.31
CA VAL A 20 1.16 -23.35 -5.08
C VAL A 20 2.68 -23.43 -5.15
N ASP A 21 3.31 -24.38 -4.47
CA ASP A 21 4.76 -24.57 -4.49
C ASP A 21 5.27 -24.86 -5.91
N SER A 22 4.56 -25.64 -6.69
CA SER A 22 4.93 -25.93 -8.09
C SER A 22 4.92 -24.66 -8.98
N ILE A 23 4.02 -23.72 -8.71
CA ILE A 23 3.97 -22.43 -9.40
C ILE A 23 5.13 -21.54 -8.95
N LEU A 24 5.37 -21.45 -7.63
CA LEU A 24 6.35 -20.52 -7.04
C LEU A 24 7.79 -20.83 -7.48
N VAL A 25 8.13 -22.09 -7.74
CA VAL A 25 9.48 -22.49 -8.23
C VAL A 25 9.84 -21.79 -9.54
N ASN A 26 8.85 -21.58 -10.42
CA ASN A 26 9.06 -21.05 -11.77
C ASN A 26 8.47 -19.65 -11.96
N TYR A 27 8.01 -19.02 -10.87
CA TYR A 27 7.38 -17.71 -10.84
C TYR A 27 8.34 -16.66 -10.27
N SER A 28 8.41 -15.51 -10.90
CA SER A 28 9.18 -14.39 -10.39
C SER A 28 8.50 -13.05 -10.66
N VAL A 29 8.67 -12.13 -9.71
CA VAL A 29 8.18 -10.75 -9.80
C VAL A 29 9.37 -9.81 -9.67
N ALA A 30 9.46 -8.84 -10.56
CA ALA A 30 10.48 -7.81 -10.51
C ALA A 30 9.94 -6.47 -10.99
N GLU A 31 10.46 -5.38 -10.46
CA GLU A 31 10.14 -4.04 -10.95
C GLU A 31 10.75 -3.82 -12.34
N LYS A 32 9.93 -3.36 -13.31
CA LYS A 32 10.39 -2.99 -14.65
C LYS A 32 10.89 -1.53 -14.65
N GLY A 33 12.19 -1.35 -14.56
CA GLY A 33 12.84 -0.04 -14.46
C GLY A 33 13.07 0.40 -13.01
N LYS A 34 13.74 1.53 -12.81
CA LYS A 34 13.98 2.07 -11.46
C LYS A 34 12.86 3.05 -11.10
N LEU A 35 12.20 2.82 -9.98
CA LEU A 35 11.17 3.71 -9.42
C LEU A 35 9.97 3.95 -10.35
N THR A 36 9.67 2.99 -11.22
CA THR A 36 8.52 3.09 -12.13
C THR A 36 7.21 2.65 -11.49
N GLY A 37 7.30 1.84 -10.42
CA GLY A 37 6.13 1.19 -9.81
C GLY A 37 5.48 0.12 -10.70
N ILE A 38 6.09 -0.22 -11.84
CA ILE A 38 5.58 -1.25 -12.75
C ILE A 38 6.19 -2.60 -12.35
N LEU A 39 5.35 -3.55 -11.96
CA LEU A 39 5.76 -4.91 -11.65
C LEU A 39 5.63 -5.79 -12.88
N GLY A 40 6.73 -6.45 -13.25
CA GLY A 40 6.75 -7.49 -14.28
C GLY A 40 6.64 -8.87 -13.63
N LEU A 41 5.68 -9.65 -14.06
CA LEU A 41 5.48 -11.04 -13.65
C LEU A 41 6.06 -11.96 -14.71
N ASN A 42 6.86 -12.93 -14.29
CA ASN A 42 7.39 -13.96 -15.17
C ASN A 42 7.01 -15.33 -14.63
N TYR A 43 6.57 -16.21 -15.51
CA TYR A 43 6.30 -17.61 -15.22
C TYR A 43 6.82 -18.50 -16.34
N GLN A 44 7.55 -19.57 -16.00
CA GLN A 44 8.14 -20.48 -16.94
C GLN A 44 7.50 -21.87 -16.81
N GLY A 45 7.28 -22.53 -17.93
CA GLY A 45 6.69 -23.86 -17.97
C GLY A 45 6.80 -24.49 -19.35
N THR A 46 6.40 -25.74 -19.46
CA THR A 46 6.48 -26.52 -20.73
C THR A 46 5.25 -26.31 -21.61
N ASP A 47 4.12 -25.94 -21.04
CA ASP A 47 2.87 -25.70 -21.76
C ASP A 47 2.58 -24.20 -21.83
N LYS A 48 2.65 -23.64 -23.05
CA LYS A 48 2.46 -22.22 -23.31
C LYS A 48 1.04 -21.71 -22.96
N THR A 49 0.03 -22.53 -23.18
CA THR A 49 -1.36 -22.17 -22.85
C THR A 49 -1.55 -22.14 -21.32
N HIS A 50 -1.02 -23.14 -20.62
CA HIS A 50 -1.09 -23.21 -19.17
C HIS A 50 -0.37 -22.02 -18.51
N ILE A 51 0.88 -21.70 -18.92
CA ILE A 51 1.62 -20.56 -18.32
C ILE A 51 0.90 -19.24 -18.55
N THR A 52 0.27 -19.03 -19.71
CA THR A 52 -0.51 -17.84 -20.03
C THR A 52 -1.77 -17.73 -19.15
N GLN A 53 -2.48 -18.84 -18.99
CA GLN A 53 -3.67 -18.88 -18.12
C GLN A 53 -3.32 -18.62 -16.66
N VAL A 54 -2.25 -19.21 -16.15
CA VAL A 54 -1.79 -19.00 -14.76
C VAL A 54 -1.42 -17.53 -14.52
N LEU A 55 -0.63 -16.92 -15.42
CA LEU A 55 -0.25 -15.50 -15.30
C LEU A 55 -1.48 -14.58 -15.33
N ASN A 56 -2.40 -14.80 -16.26
CA ASN A 56 -3.61 -13.98 -16.34
C ASN A 56 -4.54 -14.20 -15.13
N ALA A 57 -4.64 -15.42 -14.61
CA ALA A 57 -5.39 -15.69 -13.38
C ALA A 57 -4.78 -14.97 -12.16
N ILE A 58 -3.44 -14.96 -12.04
CA ILE A 58 -2.74 -14.22 -10.97
C ILE A 58 -2.99 -12.71 -11.11
N LEU A 59 -2.88 -12.14 -12.32
CA LEU A 59 -3.12 -10.73 -12.57
C LEU A 59 -4.55 -10.31 -12.18
N VAL A 60 -5.54 -11.08 -12.62
CA VAL A 60 -6.96 -10.81 -12.31
C VAL A 60 -7.22 -10.95 -10.81
N SER A 61 -6.76 -12.06 -10.19
CA SER A 61 -6.93 -12.28 -8.75
C SER A 61 -6.27 -11.19 -7.91
N TYR A 62 -5.05 -10.77 -8.25
CA TYR A 62 -4.35 -9.70 -7.55
C TYR A 62 -5.07 -8.36 -7.69
N SER A 63 -5.53 -8.03 -8.90
CA SER A 63 -6.32 -6.81 -9.15
C SER A 63 -7.61 -6.82 -8.33
N GLN A 64 -8.33 -7.94 -8.33
CA GLN A 64 -9.58 -8.09 -7.59
C GLN A 64 -9.36 -7.99 -6.07
N GLN A 65 -8.37 -8.69 -5.53
CA GLN A 65 -8.01 -8.58 -4.10
C GLN A 65 -7.62 -7.16 -3.71
N ASN A 66 -6.92 -6.44 -4.58
CA ASN A 66 -6.55 -5.05 -4.33
C ASN A 66 -7.78 -4.14 -4.25
N ILE A 67 -8.74 -4.32 -5.16
CA ILE A 67 -10.03 -3.59 -5.16
C ILE A 67 -10.81 -3.92 -3.88
N GLU A 68 -10.97 -5.19 -3.54
CA GLU A 68 -11.71 -5.64 -2.36
C GLU A 68 -11.10 -5.12 -1.05
N ARG A 69 -9.78 -5.21 -0.91
CA ARG A 69 -9.07 -4.67 0.26
C ARG A 69 -9.30 -3.17 0.39
N ARG A 70 -9.13 -2.42 -0.69
CA ARG A 70 -9.33 -0.97 -0.67
C ARG A 70 -10.78 -0.59 -0.40
N SER A 71 -11.72 -1.31 -0.98
CA SER A 71 -13.15 -1.12 -0.72
C SER A 71 -13.50 -1.38 0.74
N ALA A 72 -12.93 -2.42 1.36
CA ALA A 72 -13.10 -2.71 2.78
C ALA A 72 -12.50 -1.61 3.68
N GLU A 73 -11.27 -1.14 3.39
CA GLU A 73 -10.63 -0.04 4.10
C GLU A 73 -11.47 1.26 4.00
N THR A 74 -11.94 1.58 2.80
CA THR A 74 -12.79 2.75 2.56
C THR A 74 -14.13 2.62 3.29
N ALA A 75 -14.74 1.43 3.29
CA ALA A 75 -16.00 1.17 3.98
C ALA A 75 -15.86 1.34 5.51
N GLN A 76 -14.74 0.91 6.09
CA GLN A 76 -14.46 1.09 7.51
C GLN A 76 -14.30 2.58 7.87
N THR A 77 -13.56 3.34 7.06
CA THR A 77 -13.40 4.79 7.28
C THR A 77 -14.72 5.53 7.10
N LEU A 78 -15.53 5.17 6.09
CA LEU A 78 -16.87 5.74 5.91
C LEU A 78 -17.77 5.46 7.11
N LYS A 79 -17.77 4.23 7.64
CA LYS A 79 -18.53 3.89 8.84
C LYS A 79 -18.13 4.74 10.04
N PHE A 80 -16.84 4.92 10.26
CA PHE A 80 -16.33 5.80 11.33
C PHE A 80 -16.84 7.24 11.15
N LEU A 81 -16.77 7.78 9.93
CA LEU A 81 -17.25 9.13 9.65
C LEU A 81 -18.78 9.26 9.76
N ASP A 82 -19.54 8.23 9.39
CA ASP A 82 -21.00 8.18 9.59
C ASP A 82 -21.40 8.27 11.07
N GLU A 83 -20.56 7.73 11.96
CA GLU A 83 -20.77 7.80 13.41
C GLU A 83 -20.29 9.15 14.00
N GLN A 84 -19.17 9.68 13.50
CA GLN A 84 -18.55 10.91 14.04
C GLN A 84 -19.21 12.22 13.58
N LEU A 85 -19.65 12.28 12.32
CA LEU A 85 -20.24 13.50 11.77
C LEU A 85 -21.49 13.98 12.50
N PRO A 86 -22.47 13.12 12.85
CA PRO A 86 -23.63 13.54 13.63
C PRO A 86 -23.27 14.04 15.03
N GLU A 87 -22.34 13.37 15.71
CA GLU A 87 -21.86 13.77 17.04
C GLU A 87 -21.18 15.13 16.99
N LEU A 88 -20.26 15.32 16.04
CA LEU A 88 -19.57 16.60 15.87
C LEU A 88 -20.53 17.71 15.49
N LYS A 89 -21.55 17.44 14.66
CA LYS A 89 -22.61 18.40 14.34
C LYS A 89 -23.39 18.82 15.59
N GLN A 90 -23.76 17.86 16.42
CA GLN A 90 -24.43 18.15 17.69
C GLN A 90 -23.56 19.01 18.62
N GLN A 91 -22.27 18.69 18.72
CA GLN A 91 -21.33 19.48 19.53
C GLN A 91 -21.16 20.91 18.97
N LEU A 92 -21.14 21.09 17.65
CA LEU A 92 -21.12 22.38 16.99
C LEU A 92 -22.39 23.20 17.33
N ASP A 93 -23.57 22.59 17.19
CA ASP A 93 -24.85 23.24 17.50
C ASP A 93 -24.94 23.67 18.97
N VAL A 94 -24.34 22.90 19.89
CA VAL A 94 -24.23 23.27 21.31
C VAL A 94 -23.32 24.48 21.47
N ALA A 95 -22.13 24.45 20.90
CA ALA A 95 -21.16 25.53 20.99
C ALA A 95 -21.71 26.85 20.41
N GLU A 96 -22.39 26.78 19.24
CA GLU A 96 -23.06 27.93 18.63
C GLU A 96 -24.12 28.52 19.52
N ARG A 97 -24.95 27.68 20.16
CA ARG A 97 -25.98 28.15 21.12
C ARG A 97 -25.37 28.85 22.33
N GLU A 98 -24.29 28.28 22.89
CA GLU A 98 -23.61 28.89 24.04
C GLU A 98 -22.95 30.23 23.67
N PHE A 99 -22.31 30.29 22.55
CA PHE A 99 -21.69 31.52 22.02
C PHE A 99 -22.74 32.61 21.75
N ASN A 100 -23.85 32.25 21.07
CA ASN A 100 -24.93 33.19 20.80
C ASN A 100 -25.61 33.69 22.07
N LYS A 101 -25.84 32.80 23.07
CA LYS A 101 -26.36 33.20 24.38
C LYS A 101 -25.43 34.19 25.09
N PHE A 102 -24.13 33.96 25.06
CA PHE A 102 -23.13 34.86 25.60
C PHE A 102 -23.17 36.25 24.91
N ARG A 103 -23.22 36.26 23.57
CA ARG A 103 -23.33 37.51 22.80
C ARG A 103 -24.60 38.29 23.11
N GLN A 104 -25.73 37.63 23.29
CA GLN A 104 -26.98 38.27 23.66
C GLN A 104 -26.94 38.89 25.08
N GLN A 105 -26.25 38.23 25.99
CA GLN A 105 -26.16 38.66 27.39
C GLN A 105 -25.21 39.87 27.58
N TYR A 106 -24.08 39.89 26.86
CA TYR A 106 -23.01 40.85 27.13
C TYR A 106 -22.81 41.88 26.01
N ASN A 107 -23.65 41.86 25.01
CA ASN A 107 -23.55 42.71 23.83
C ASN A 107 -22.20 42.51 23.06
N THR A 108 -21.74 43.50 22.30
CA THR A 108 -20.50 43.35 21.51
C THR A 108 -19.27 43.48 22.42
N VAL A 109 -18.41 42.43 22.42
CA VAL A 109 -17.09 42.47 23.06
C VAL A 109 -16.12 43.08 22.06
N ASP A 110 -15.40 44.13 22.43
CA ASP A 110 -14.36 44.73 21.61
C ASP A 110 -13.17 43.76 21.55
N VAL A 111 -12.83 43.30 20.34
CA VAL A 111 -11.77 42.34 20.10
C VAL A 111 -10.57 43.07 19.55
N THR A 112 -9.49 43.11 20.30
CA THR A 112 -8.22 43.71 19.87
C THR A 112 -7.54 42.89 18.80
N LYS A 113 -6.62 43.50 18.03
CA LYS A 113 -5.80 42.79 17.02
C LYS A 113 -5.02 41.62 17.63
N GLU A 114 -4.58 41.75 18.88
CA GLU A 114 -3.87 40.67 19.59
C GLU A 114 -4.81 39.47 19.86
N SER A 115 -6.07 39.73 20.19
CA SER A 115 -7.08 38.71 20.34
C SER A 115 -7.44 38.02 19.04
N GLU A 116 -7.47 38.73 17.91
CA GLU A 116 -7.67 38.16 16.58
C GLU A 116 -6.49 37.21 16.20
N LEU A 117 -5.25 37.64 16.47
CA LEU A 117 -4.07 36.80 16.25
C LEU A 117 -4.10 35.54 17.09
N TYR A 118 -4.46 35.68 18.38
CA TYR A 118 -4.68 34.54 19.28
C TYR A 118 -5.70 33.55 18.70
N LEU A 119 -6.85 34.06 18.25
CA LEU A 119 -7.91 33.21 17.69
C LEU A 119 -7.41 32.44 16.46
N THR A 120 -6.77 33.13 15.53
CA THR A 120 -6.27 32.49 14.31
C THR A 120 -5.24 31.39 14.61
N GLN A 121 -4.29 31.65 15.49
CA GLN A 121 -3.29 30.66 15.88
C GLN A 121 -3.91 29.50 16.66
N SER A 122 -4.84 29.79 17.59
CA SER A 122 -5.51 28.77 18.40
C SER A 122 -6.37 27.84 17.56
N VAL A 123 -7.18 28.39 16.64
CA VAL A 123 -8.00 27.60 15.72
C VAL A 123 -7.13 26.71 14.85
N THR A 124 -6.04 27.26 14.30
CA THR A 124 -5.10 26.49 13.47
C THR A 124 -4.50 25.31 14.24
N LEU A 125 -3.99 25.54 15.46
CA LEU A 125 -3.36 24.50 16.26
C LEU A 125 -4.36 23.43 16.73
N GLU A 126 -5.56 23.83 17.17
CA GLU A 126 -6.60 22.89 17.58
C GLU A 126 -7.12 22.04 16.40
N THR A 127 -7.27 22.65 15.21
CA THR A 127 -7.66 21.91 14.00
C THR A 127 -6.57 20.93 13.59
N GLN A 128 -5.29 21.34 13.61
CA GLN A 128 -4.16 20.43 13.33
C GLN A 128 -4.10 19.28 14.35
N LYS A 129 -4.33 19.57 15.63
CA LYS A 129 -4.41 18.56 16.69
C LYS A 129 -5.50 17.53 16.38
N ALA A 130 -6.73 17.99 16.12
CA ALA A 130 -7.87 17.13 15.83
C ALA A 130 -7.65 16.24 14.58
N GLN A 131 -7.07 16.81 13.53
CA GLN A 131 -6.70 16.04 12.32
C GLN A 131 -5.64 14.98 12.62
N LEU A 132 -4.63 15.31 13.42
CA LEU A 132 -3.58 14.36 13.79
C LEU A 132 -4.11 13.29 14.75
N GLU A 133 -5.00 13.61 15.67
CA GLU A 133 -5.69 12.63 16.54
C GLU A 133 -6.50 11.63 15.71
N GLN A 134 -7.20 12.10 14.68
CA GLN A 134 -7.89 11.22 13.72
C GLN A 134 -6.90 10.28 13.01
N GLN A 135 -5.78 10.81 12.50
CA GLN A 135 -4.75 10.00 11.83
C GLN A 135 -4.15 8.95 12.79
N VAL A 136 -3.94 9.31 14.07
CA VAL A 136 -3.48 8.38 15.11
C VAL A 136 -4.51 7.28 15.34
N ALA A 137 -5.78 7.61 15.39
CA ALA A 137 -6.85 6.62 15.55
C ALA A 137 -6.93 5.66 14.35
N GLU A 138 -6.81 6.17 13.13
CA GLU A 138 -6.76 5.36 11.90
C GLU A 138 -5.49 4.47 11.85
N ALA A 139 -4.35 5.03 12.22
CA ALA A 139 -3.08 4.29 12.26
C ALA A 139 -3.08 3.22 13.36
N GLY A 140 -3.71 3.48 14.50
CA GLY A 140 -3.85 2.53 15.61
C GLY A 140 -4.63 1.26 15.26
N ALA A 141 -5.47 1.30 14.23
CA ALA A 141 -6.11 0.11 13.68
C ALA A 141 -5.14 -0.80 12.88
N LYS A 142 -3.97 -0.27 12.47
CA LYS A 142 -3.00 -0.96 11.60
C LYS A 142 -1.66 -1.25 12.29
N TYR A 143 -1.28 -0.43 13.27
CA TYR A 143 0.03 -0.44 13.92
C TYR A 143 -0.10 -0.52 15.44
N THR A 144 0.85 -1.20 16.07
CA THR A 144 0.98 -1.21 17.54
C THR A 144 1.54 0.13 18.05
N ALA A 145 1.38 0.41 19.34
CA ALA A 145 1.84 1.65 19.96
C ALA A 145 3.37 1.86 19.85
N GLU A 146 4.15 0.77 19.78
CA GLU A 146 5.60 0.77 19.66
C GLU A 146 6.09 1.01 18.22
N HIS A 147 5.21 1.00 17.24
CA HIS A 147 5.59 1.20 15.85
C HIS A 147 6.16 2.62 15.64
N PRO A 148 7.27 2.80 14.88
CA PRO A 148 7.91 4.10 14.67
C PRO A 148 6.96 5.20 14.17
N VAL A 149 5.99 4.85 13.31
CA VAL A 149 4.96 5.78 12.82
C VAL A 149 4.09 6.29 13.97
N MET A 150 3.65 5.42 14.87
CA MET A 150 2.85 5.80 16.04
C MET A 150 3.64 6.68 17.01
N GLN A 151 4.90 6.35 17.25
CA GLN A 151 5.78 7.17 18.09
C GLN A 151 5.98 8.57 17.48
N GLN A 152 6.19 8.66 16.17
CA GLN A 152 6.33 9.95 15.48
C GLN A 152 5.05 10.80 15.59
N MET A 153 3.88 10.21 15.35
CA MET A 153 2.59 10.92 15.46
C MET A 153 2.33 11.39 16.88
N ASN A 154 2.60 10.56 17.88
CA ASN A 154 2.45 10.93 19.29
C ASN A 154 3.43 12.04 19.70
N ALA A 155 4.66 12.04 19.19
CA ALA A 155 5.61 13.13 19.41
C ALA A 155 5.11 14.44 18.79
N GLN A 156 4.53 14.40 17.60
CA GLN A 156 3.90 15.58 16.97
C GLN A 156 2.72 16.10 17.78
N LEU A 157 1.84 15.22 18.29
CA LEU A 157 0.73 15.60 19.20
C LEU A 157 1.26 16.29 20.46
N GLY A 158 2.33 15.76 21.05
CA GLY A 158 2.99 16.37 22.20
C GLY A 158 3.49 17.79 21.90
N ALA A 159 4.10 18.00 20.74
CA ALA A 159 4.59 19.31 20.31
C ALA A 159 3.44 20.31 20.08
N ILE A 160 2.35 19.88 19.45
CA ILE A 160 1.16 20.72 19.25
C ILE A 160 0.52 21.07 20.59
N ASN A 161 0.34 20.10 21.49
CA ASN A 161 -0.23 20.35 22.82
C ASN A 161 0.60 21.36 23.63
N LYS A 162 1.94 21.30 23.53
CA LYS A 162 2.82 22.30 24.16
C LYS A 162 2.57 23.70 23.60
N LYS A 163 2.49 23.85 22.28
CA LYS A 163 2.19 25.15 21.65
C LYS A 163 0.82 25.70 22.05
N ILE A 164 -0.21 24.83 22.15
CA ILE A 164 -1.54 25.21 22.62
C ILE A 164 -1.47 25.68 24.08
N ALA A 165 -0.73 25.00 24.94
CA ALA A 165 -0.56 25.39 26.34
C ALA A 165 0.14 26.77 26.49
N GLU A 166 1.19 27.01 25.70
CA GLU A 166 1.90 28.30 25.63
C GLU A 166 0.96 29.41 25.15
N LEU A 167 0.19 29.17 24.10
CA LEU A 167 -0.76 30.13 23.56
C LEU A 167 -1.89 30.43 24.56
N ASN A 168 -2.41 29.41 25.26
CA ASN A 168 -3.42 29.59 26.31
C ASN A 168 -2.90 30.38 27.52
N ALA A 169 -1.60 30.36 27.77
CA ALA A 169 -1.03 31.19 28.86
C ALA A 169 -1.17 32.69 28.58
N THR A 170 -1.19 33.12 27.32
CA THR A 170 -1.39 34.52 26.94
C THR A 170 -2.77 35.03 27.31
N LEU A 171 -3.78 34.15 27.37
CA LEU A 171 -5.14 34.52 27.78
C LEU A 171 -5.25 34.94 29.24
N LYS A 172 -4.32 34.54 30.11
CA LYS A 172 -4.37 34.83 31.52
C LYS A 172 -4.30 36.34 31.83
N GLY A 173 -3.73 37.11 30.91
CA GLY A 173 -3.61 38.56 31.02
C GLY A 173 -4.87 39.35 30.57
N LEU A 174 -5.86 38.68 29.96
CA LEU A 174 -7.06 39.33 29.44
C LEU A 174 -8.18 39.43 30.49
N PRO A 175 -9.05 40.47 30.37
CA PRO A 175 -10.27 40.56 31.17
C PRO A 175 -11.14 39.29 31.03
N ASP A 176 -11.83 38.89 32.09
CA ASP A 176 -12.61 37.63 32.12
C ASP A 176 -13.65 37.54 31.02
N LEU A 177 -14.33 38.64 30.71
CA LEU A 177 -15.35 38.71 29.67
C LEU A 177 -14.74 38.45 28.28
N GLN A 178 -13.62 39.10 27.98
CA GLN A 178 -12.91 38.97 26.73
C GLN A 178 -12.34 37.55 26.59
N ARG A 179 -11.74 37.02 27.64
CA ARG A 179 -11.24 35.64 27.69
C ARG A 179 -12.35 34.61 27.40
N ARG A 180 -13.54 34.79 28.03
CA ARG A 180 -14.68 33.89 27.82
C ARG A 180 -15.22 33.97 26.39
N TYR A 181 -15.31 35.18 25.83
CA TYR A 181 -15.68 35.38 24.43
C TYR A 181 -14.75 34.62 23.48
N LEU A 182 -13.43 34.79 23.65
CA LEU A 182 -12.42 34.13 22.80
C LEU A 182 -12.48 32.60 22.91
N GLN A 183 -12.73 32.06 24.09
CA GLN A 183 -12.88 30.60 24.29
C GLN A 183 -14.09 30.07 23.54
N LEU A 184 -15.27 30.70 23.70
CA LEU A 184 -16.48 30.25 23.02
C LEU A 184 -16.42 30.41 21.52
N TYR A 185 -15.87 31.53 21.03
CA TYR A 185 -15.66 31.74 19.59
C TYR A 185 -14.73 30.69 19.00
N ARG A 186 -13.59 30.45 19.64
CA ARG A 186 -12.64 29.41 19.23
C ARG A 186 -13.31 28.05 19.13
N GLU A 187 -14.12 27.70 20.14
CA GLU A 187 -14.79 26.40 20.18
C GLU A 187 -15.73 26.20 18.98
N VAL A 188 -16.50 27.23 18.64
CA VAL A 188 -17.37 27.22 17.45
C VAL A 188 -16.52 27.05 16.16
N GLU A 189 -15.49 27.89 16.02
CA GLU A 189 -14.68 27.92 14.80
C GLU A 189 -13.94 26.60 14.57
N VAL A 190 -13.33 26.03 15.61
CA VAL A 190 -12.65 24.71 15.53
C VAL A 190 -13.63 23.61 15.13
N LYS A 191 -14.81 23.55 15.78
CA LYS A 191 -15.82 22.53 15.47
C LYS A 191 -16.37 22.70 14.04
N GLN A 192 -16.57 23.93 13.60
CA GLN A 192 -17.03 24.24 12.24
C GLN A 192 -16.01 23.81 11.18
N GLN A 193 -14.74 24.15 11.39
CA GLN A 193 -13.67 23.76 10.45
C GLN A 193 -13.49 22.24 10.41
N LEU A 194 -13.50 21.59 11.58
CA LEU A 194 -13.38 20.14 11.66
C LEU A 194 -14.57 19.43 11.00
N TYR A 195 -15.81 19.88 11.26
CA TYR A 195 -17.01 19.33 10.63
C TYR A 195 -16.93 19.45 9.11
N THR A 196 -16.54 20.62 8.60
CA THR A 196 -16.39 20.85 7.16
C THR A 196 -15.30 19.95 6.55
N ALA A 197 -14.15 19.82 7.21
CA ALA A 197 -13.07 18.97 6.76
C ALA A 197 -13.47 17.48 6.69
N LEU A 198 -14.12 16.98 7.76
CA LEU A 198 -14.58 15.58 7.81
C LEU A 198 -15.71 15.32 6.81
N LEU A 199 -16.63 16.27 6.62
CA LEU A 199 -17.70 16.16 5.62
C LEU A 199 -17.12 16.08 4.19
N ASN A 200 -16.11 16.89 3.89
CA ASN A 200 -15.41 16.83 2.60
C ASN A 200 -14.70 15.49 2.40
N SER A 201 -14.02 14.98 3.44
CA SER A 201 -13.38 13.68 3.41
C SER A 201 -14.41 12.55 3.19
N TYR A 202 -15.53 12.61 3.89
CA TYR A 202 -16.65 11.68 3.71
C TYR A 202 -17.16 11.66 2.28
N GLN A 203 -17.38 12.83 1.68
CA GLN A 203 -17.85 12.93 0.30
C GLN A 203 -16.82 12.36 -0.69
N GLN A 204 -15.53 12.66 -0.51
CA GLN A 204 -14.45 12.13 -1.34
C GLN A 204 -14.36 10.60 -1.27
N LEU A 205 -14.43 10.05 -0.05
CA LEU A 205 -14.40 8.60 0.17
C LEU A 205 -15.65 7.91 -0.41
N ARG A 206 -16.82 8.54 -0.32
CA ARG A 206 -18.07 8.05 -0.95
C ARG A 206 -17.93 7.96 -2.47
N ILE A 207 -17.36 8.97 -3.10
CA ILE A 207 -17.08 8.99 -4.54
C ILE A 207 -16.06 7.90 -4.90
N ALA A 208 -14.96 7.79 -4.13
CA ALA A 208 -13.93 6.78 -4.36
C ALA A 208 -14.49 5.36 -4.25
N LYS A 209 -15.38 5.10 -3.26
CA LYS A 209 -16.05 3.81 -3.09
C LYS A 209 -16.99 3.50 -4.26
N ALA A 210 -17.74 4.48 -4.74
CA ALA A 210 -18.64 4.30 -5.88
C ALA A 210 -17.90 4.02 -7.20
N GLY A 211 -16.65 4.49 -7.33
CA GLY A 211 -15.82 4.28 -8.51
C GLY A 211 -15.13 2.91 -8.57
N GLU A 212 -15.15 2.10 -7.51
CA GLU A 212 -14.46 0.79 -7.41
C GLU A 212 -13.00 0.81 -7.94
N ILE A 213 -12.31 1.93 -7.79
CA ILE A 213 -10.98 2.12 -8.36
C ILE A 213 -9.92 1.53 -7.42
N GLY A 214 -9.27 0.44 -7.84
CA GLY A 214 -8.07 -0.10 -7.20
C GLY A 214 -6.83 0.79 -7.44
N ASN A 215 -5.79 0.60 -6.64
CA ASN A 215 -4.47 1.23 -6.84
C ASN A 215 -3.64 0.52 -7.92
N VAL A 216 -4.07 -0.65 -8.35
CA VAL A 216 -3.38 -1.48 -9.31
C VAL A 216 -4.15 -1.48 -10.62
N ARG A 217 -3.42 -1.25 -11.70
CA ARG A 217 -3.94 -1.38 -13.06
C ARG A 217 -3.11 -2.41 -13.82
N ILE A 218 -3.79 -3.35 -14.46
CA ILE A 218 -3.14 -4.25 -15.40
C ILE A 218 -2.71 -3.41 -16.61
N VAL A 219 -1.39 -3.32 -16.82
CA VAL A 219 -0.80 -2.56 -17.94
C VAL A 219 -0.83 -3.42 -19.20
N ASP A 220 -0.52 -4.71 -19.03
CA ASP A 220 -0.46 -5.67 -20.14
C ASP A 220 -0.87 -7.06 -19.65
N THR A 221 -1.48 -7.84 -20.51
CA THR A 221 -1.90 -9.21 -20.23
C THR A 221 -0.91 -10.21 -20.82
N ALA A 222 -0.82 -11.39 -20.21
CA ALA A 222 0.04 -12.45 -20.74
C ALA A 222 -0.55 -12.98 -22.05
N VAL A 223 0.30 -13.05 -23.07
CA VAL A 223 0.00 -13.70 -24.36
C VAL A 223 0.86 -14.97 -24.53
N GLU A 224 0.39 -15.91 -25.34
CA GLU A 224 1.14 -17.13 -25.56
C GLU A 224 2.50 -16.84 -26.22
N PRO A 225 3.60 -17.36 -25.65
CA PRO A 225 4.94 -17.15 -26.23
C PRO A 225 5.06 -17.83 -27.57
N ILE A 226 5.65 -17.14 -28.55
CA ILE A 226 5.89 -17.66 -29.92
C ILE A 226 7.08 -18.60 -29.91
N GLU A 227 8.14 -18.26 -29.16
CA GLU A 227 9.40 -19.01 -29.17
C GLU A 227 9.72 -19.56 -27.77
N PRO A 228 10.27 -20.79 -27.70
CA PRO A 228 10.74 -21.35 -26.43
C PRO A 228 12.05 -20.68 -25.99
N ILE A 229 12.17 -20.40 -24.68
CA ILE A 229 13.39 -19.83 -24.07
C ILE A 229 14.50 -20.86 -23.85
N ALA A 230 14.14 -22.16 -23.84
CA ALA A 230 15.04 -23.31 -23.67
C ALA A 230 14.51 -24.53 -24.43
N PRO A 231 15.37 -25.46 -24.84
CA PRO A 231 16.82 -25.42 -24.80
C PRO A 231 17.43 -24.49 -25.88
N LYS A 232 18.51 -23.79 -25.54
CA LYS A 232 19.24 -22.94 -26.50
C LYS A 232 20.08 -23.81 -27.43
N LYS A 233 19.48 -24.30 -28.51
CA LYS A 233 20.06 -25.29 -29.44
C LYS A 233 21.47 -24.95 -29.90
N LEU A 234 21.74 -23.69 -30.24
CA LEU A 234 23.06 -23.23 -30.67
C LEU A 234 24.12 -23.35 -29.58
N GLN A 235 23.79 -22.99 -28.34
CA GLN A 235 24.72 -23.08 -27.21
C GLN A 235 25.05 -24.55 -26.88
N ILE A 236 24.05 -25.45 -26.93
CA ILE A 236 24.26 -26.88 -26.73
C ILE A 236 25.12 -27.45 -27.81
N LEU A 237 24.91 -27.06 -29.07
CA LEU A 237 25.72 -27.56 -30.23
C LEU A 237 27.18 -27.09 -30.08
N ILE A 238 27.44 -25.85 -29.74
CA ILE A 238 28.80 -25.34 -29.51
C ILE A 238 29.45 -26.11 -28.35
N LEU A 239 28.74 -26.25 -27.22
CA LEU A 239 29.26 -26.95 -26.02
C LEU A 239 29.57 -28.43 -26.36
N SER A 240 28.70 -29.12 -27.10
CA SER A 240 28.90 -30.50 -27.48
C SER A 240 30.12 -30.68 -28.44
N LEU A 241 30.34 -29.71 -29.33
CA LEU A 241 31.52 -29.70 -30.22
C LEU A 241 32.82 -29.53 -29.42
N PHE A 242 32.85 -28.61 -28.47
CA PHE A 242 34.00 -28.41 -27.57
C PHE A 242 34.28 -29.64 -26.71
N LEU A 243 33.22 -30.19 -26.09
CA LEU A 243 33.35 -31.36 -25.24
C LEU A 243 33.78 -32.61 -26.04
N GLY A 244 33.20 -32.81 -27.23
CA GLY A 244 33.56 -33.88 -28.14
C GLY A 244 34.99 -33.77 -28.65
N GLY A 245 35.44 -32.57 -29.02
CA GLY A 245 36.82 -32.28 -29.43
C GLY A 245 37.81 -32.53 -28.29
N PHE A 246 37.49 -32.06 -27.07
CA PHE A 246 38.32 -32.29 -25.87
C PHE A 246 38.44 -33.77 -25.52
N LEU A 247 37.34 -34.51 -25.48
CA LEU A 247 37.33 -35.94 -25.21
C LEU A 247 38.05 -36.73 -26.32
N GLY A 248 37.87 -36.31 -27.58
CA GLY A 248 38.57 -36.93 -28.72
C GLY A 248 40.08 -36.75 -28.64
N THR A 249 40.58 -35.57 -28.33
CA THR A 249 42.01 -35.31 -28.14
C THR A 249 42.57 -36.05 -26.93
N LEU A 250 41.83 -36.09 -25.81
CA LEU A 250 42.25 -36.85 -24.62
C LEU A 250 42.40 -38.35 -24.93
N LEU A 251 41.39 -38.95 -25.60
CA LEU A 251 41.43 -40.35 -26.02
C LEU A 251 42.57 -40.62 -27.00
N ALA A 252 42.83 -39.72 -27.96
CA ALA A 252 43.94 -39.83 -28.89
C ALA A 252 45.30 -39.82 -28.15
N LEU A 253 45.47 -38.93 -27.18
CA LEU A 253 46.68 -38.85 -26.33
C LEU A 253 46.86 -40.14 -25.50
N LEU A 254 45.80 -40.61 -24.86
CA LEU A 254 45.84 -41.86 -24.09
C LEU A 254 46.21 -43.06 -24.96
N ARG A 255 45.59 -43.16 -26.14
CA ARG A 255 45.90 -44.24 -27.09
C ARG A 255 47.35 -44.13 -27.59
N ASN A 256 47.88 -42.92 -27.82
CA ASN A 256 49.26 -42.70 -28.22
C ASN A 256 50.23 -43.06 -27.06
N MET A 257 49.94 -42.74 -25.85
CA MET A 257 50.73 -43.18 -24.67
C MET A 257 50.73 -44.70 -24.50
N MET A 258 49.63 -45.35 -24.73
CA MET A 258 49.57 -46.84 -24.70
C MET A 258 50.31 -47.52 -25.91
N ARG A 259 50.45 -46.83 -27.04
CA ARG A 259 51.15 -47.32 -28.22
C ARG A 259 52.63 -46.98 -28.23
N SER A 260 53.13 -46.04 -27.46
CA SER A 260 54.53 -45.76 -27.30
C SER A 260 55.17 -46.81 -26.39
N GLY A 261 55.21 -48.05 -26.89
CA GLY A 261 56.08 -49.07 -26.36
C GLY A 261 57.52 -48.61 -26.54
N ILE A 262 58.33 -48.82 -25.49
CA ILE A 262 59.75 -48.52 -25.34
C ILE A 262 60.44 -48.71 -26.66
N LYS A 263 60.86 -47.64 -27.35
CA LYS A 263 61.90 -47.70 -28.36
C LYS A 263 63.23 -47.80 -27.67
N ASP A 264 63.76 -48.98 -27.65
CA ASP A 264 65.11 -49.26 -27.24
C ASP A 264 66.08 -48.29 -27.88
N SER A 265 66.84 -47.54 -27.09
CA SER A 265 67.98 -46.79 -27.58
C SER A 265 69.16 -47.73 -27.66
N ALA A 266 69.34 -48.36 -28.81
CA ALA A 266 70.57 -49.01 -29.16
C ALA A 266 71.13 -48.32 -30.44
N GLN A 267 71.99 -47.38 -30.22
CA GLN A 267 73.32 -47.08 -30.79
C GLN A 267 73.75 -45.66 -30.55
#